data_782c423c8c091525a1f73ccea9a2cbb7
#
_entry.id   782c423c8c091525a1f73ccea9a2cbb7
#
_cell.length_a   1.000
_cell.length_b   1.000
_cell.length_c   1.000
_cell.angle_alpha   90.00
_cell.angle_beta   90.00
_cell.angle_gamma   90.00
#
_symmetry.space_group_name_H-M   'P 1'
#
loop_
_entity.id
_entity.type
_entity.pdbx_description
1 polymer ?
#
loop_
_entity_poly.entity_id
_entity_poly.type
_entity_poly.pdbx_seq_one_letter_code
_entity_poly.pdbx_strand_id
1 'polypeptide(L)'
;GKEYDAAAHRAAFMAFARFVAGNLGGQTAIRVDPSWASQSSLLQGMAQFMLPDLILREDEAPGHLPELAARIGRDAPPWAEETPPPPLPLSAIYDSEVEETVRGIYRRDYIMLGFASWRR
;
A
#
# COMPACT_ATOMS: atom_id res chain seq x y z
N GLY A 1 25.11 21.81 -4.17
CA GLY A 1 23.73 21.49 -4.51
C GLY A 1 22.83 21.62 -3.29
N LYS A 2 21.53 21.75 -3.53
CA LYS A 2 20.57 21.76 -2.44
C LYS A 2 20.52 20.41 -1.75
N GLU A 3 20.51 20.42 -0.44
CA GLU A 3 20.27 19.24 0.35
C GLU A 3 18.89 18.70 0.05
N TYR A 4 18.75 17.37 -0.03
CA TYR A 4 17.46 16.71 -0.23
C TYR A 4 16.67 16.72 1.08
N ASP A 5 15.68 17.60 1.16
CA ASP A 5 14.86 17.81 2.35
C ASP A 5 13.43 17.27 2.20
N ALA A 6 12.59 17.49 3.19
CA ALA A 6 11.20 17.05 3.18
C ALA A 6 10.39 17.65 2.02
N ALA A 7 10.65 18.91 1.67
CA ALA A 7 9.95 19.56 0.55
C ALA A 7 10.32 18.92 -0.79
N ALA A 8 11.60 18.63 -1.00
CA ALA A 8 12.07 17.93 -2.20
C ALA A 8 11.52 16.50 -2.26
N HIS A 9 11.47 15.81 -1.13
CA HIS A 9 10.90 14.47 -1.03
C HIS A 9 9.39 14.46 -1.33
N ARG A 10 8.65 15.42 -0.79
CA ARG A 10 7.21 15.57 -1.08
C ARG A 10 6.97 15.82 -2.57
N ALA A 11 7.74 16.69 -3.18
CA ALA A 11 7.65 16.98 -4.61
C ALA A 11 7.93 15.73 -5.46
N ALA A 12 8.94 14.97 -5.12
CA ALA A 12 9.26 13.71 -5.79
C ALA A 12 8.15 12.67 -5.61
N PHE A 13 7.60 12.56 -4.41
CA PHE A 13 6.48 11.66 -4.13
C PHE A 13 5.25 12.03 -4.97
N MET A 14 4.89 13.31 -5.02
CA MET A 14 3.74 13.77 -5.81
C MET A 14 3.95 13.57 -7.31
N ALA A 15 5.17 13.79 -7.81
CA ALA A 15 5.51 13.52 -9.21
C ALA A 15 5.35 12.04 -9.54
N PHE A 16 5.82 11.17 -8.66
CA PHE A 16 5.65 9.73 -8.80
C PHE A 16 4.17 9.33 -8.74
N ALA A 17 3.40 9.90 -7.82
CA ALA A 17 1.97 9.63 -7.71
C ALA A 17 1.22 10.01 -8.99
N ARG A 18 1.56 11.13 -9.62
CA ARG A 18 0.99 11.53 -10.93
C ARG A 18 1.36 10.55 -12.03
N PHE A 19 2.60 10.07 -12.05
CA PHE A 19 3.03 9.03 -12.98
C PHE A 19 2.20 7.76 -12.78
N VAL A 20 2.04 7.31 -11.55
CA VAL A 20 1.26 6.11 -11.22
C VAL A 20 -0.20 6.28 -11.66
N ALA A 21 -0.80 7.44 -11.43
CA ALA A 21 -2.16 7.73 -11.88
C ALA A 21 -2.31 7.52 -13.40
N GLY A 22 -1.38 8.06 -14.18
CA GLY A 22 -1.37 7.88 -15.63
C GLY A 22 -1.08 6.44 -16.05
N ASN A 23 -0.15 5.78 -15.37
CA ASN A 23 0.24 4.40 -15.65
C ASN A 23 -0.91 3.42 -15.39
N LEU A 24 -1.55 3.50 -14.24
CA LEU A 24 -2.70 2.66 -13.90
C LEU A 24 -3.93 2.97 -14.78
N GLY A 25 -4.03 4.20 -15.28
CA GLY A 25 -5.05 4.61 -16.25
C GLY A 25 -4.77 4.22 -17.69
N GLY A 26 -3.68 3.52 -17.96
CA GLY A 26 -3.31 3.08 -19.32
C GLY A 26 -2.78 4.20 -20.22
N GLN A 27 -2.35 5.31 -19.66
CA GLN A 27 -1.90 6.49 -20.41
C GLN A 27 -0.40 6.51 -20.69
N THR A 28 0.33 5.51 -20.24
CA THR A 28 1.78 5.38 -20.51
C THR A 28 2.08 4.08 -21.22
N ALA A 29 3.20 4.04 -21.95
CA ALA A 29 3.70 2.82 -22.57
C ALA A 29 4.44 1.89 -21.57
N ILE A 30 4.66 2.36 -20.35
CA ILE A 30 5.36 1.60 -19.30
C ILE A 30 4.39 0.58 -18.71
N ARG A 31 4.85 -0.66 -18.61
CA ARG A 31 4.07 -1.73 -17.99
C ARG A 31 3.83 -1.44 -16.52
N VAL A 32 2.64 -1.74 -16.03
CA VAL A 32 2.32 -1.64 -14.60
C VAL A 32 3.21 -2.61 -13.81
N ASP A 33 3.95 -2.07 -12.84
CA ASP A 33 4.76 -2.88 -11.95
C ASP A 33 3.95 -3.30 -10.72
N PRO A 34 4.11 -4.55 -10.24
CA PRO A 34 3.40 -5.00 -9.03
C PRO A 34 3.63 -4.13 -7.79
N SER A 35 4.77 -3.43 -7.70
CA SER A 35 5.07 -2.59 -6.54
C SER A 35 4.15 -1.37 -6.40
N TRP A 36 3.51 -0.92 -7.47
CA TRP A 36 2.51 0.15 -7.41
C TRP A 36 1.15 -0.22 -8.00
N ALA A 37 0.97 -1.44 -8.48
CA ALA A 37 -0.32 -1.91 -8.97
C ALA A 37 -1.37 -1.86 -7.86
N SER A 38 -2.65 -1.72 -8.23
CA SER A 38 -3.71 -1.79 -7.23
C SER A 38 -3.79 -3.19 -6.62
N GLN A 39 -4.02 -3.27 -5.33
CA GLN A 39 -4.14 -4.53 -4.61
C GLN A 39 -5.37 -5.32 -5.09
N SER A 40 -6.46 -4.63 -5.37
CA SER A 40 -7.67 -5.25 -5.92
C SER A 40 -7.42 -5.92 -7.28
N SER A 41 -6.61 -5.31 -8.15
CA SER A 41 -6.24 -5.93 -9.43
C SER A 41 -5.39 -7.18 -9.25
N LEU A 42 -4.44 -7.17 -8.32
CA LEU A 42 -3.61 -8.33 -8.00
C LEU A 42 -4.47 -9.48 -7.44
N LEU A 43 -5.40 -9.17 -6.54
CA LEU A 43 -6.30 -10.15 -5.95
C LEU A 43 -7.24 -10.75 -7.00
N GLN A 44 -7.75 -9.94 -7.93
CA GLN A 44 -8.59 -10.43 -9.02
C GLN A 44 -7.82 -11.37 -9.96
N GLY A 45 -6.56 -11.07 -10.24
CA GLY A 45 -5.71 -11.97 -11.02
C GLY A 45 -5.51 -13.32 -10.36
N MET A 46 -5.25 -13.32 -9.06
CA MET A 46 -5.11 -14.54 -8.27
C MET A 46 -6.43 -15.33 -8.16
N ALA A 47 -7.56 -14.64 -8.05
CA ALA A 47 -8.86 -15.27 -7.91
C ALA A 47 -9.30 -16.06 -9.15
N GLN A 48 -8.69 -15.84 -10.31
CA GLN A 48 -8.91 -16.66 -11.51
C GLN A 48 -8.37 -18.09 -11.35
N PHE A 49 -7.39 -18.28 -10.47
CA PHE A 49 -6.78 -19.58 -10.21
C PHE A 49 -7.30 -20.22 -8.93
N MET A 50 -7.40 -19.43 -7.86
CA MET A 50 -7.87 -19.89 -6.56
C MET A 50 -8.44 -18.72 -5.77
N LEU A 51 -9.67 -18.87 -5.25
CA LEU A 51 -10.27 -17.88 -4.36
C LEU A 51 -9.59 -17.93 -3.00
N PRO A 52 -9.18 -16.79 -2.44
CA PRO A 52 -8.66 -16.78 -1.08
C PRO A 52 -9.78 -17.05 -0.06
N ASP A 53 -9.46 -17.81 0.98
CA ASP A 53 -10.40 -18.06 2.08
C ASP A 53 -10.51 -16.87 3.02
N LEU A 54 -9.44 -16.07 3.12
CA LEU A 54 -9.36 -14.92 4.00
C LEU A 54 -8.43 -13.88 3.43
N ILE A 55 -8.85 -12.62 3.50
CA ILE A 55 -8.06 -11.47 3.13
C ILE A 55 -7.93 -10.60 4.37
N LEU A 56 -6.67 -10.33 4.79
CA LEU A 56 -6.37 -9.48 5.93
C LEU A 56 -5.60 -8.26 5.47
N ARG A 57 -5.94 -7.09 6.03
CA ARG A 57 -5.07 -5.94 5.93
C ARG A 57 -3.86 -6.15 6.85
N GLU A 58 -2.74 -5.54 6.49
CA GLU A 58 -1.50 -5.67 7.26
C GLU A 58 -1.66 -5.21 8.72
N ASP A 59 -2.45 -4.16 8.95
CA ASP A 59 -2.76 -3.66 10.28
C ASP A 59 -3.59 -4.63 11.14
N GLU A 60 -4.35 -5.52 10.51
CA GLU A 60 -5.15 -6.56 11.19
C GLU A 60 -4.37 -7.85 11.43
N ALA A 61 -3.30 -8.09 10.67
CA ALA A 61 -2.59 -9.35 10.68
C ALA A 61 -2.07 -9.78 12.05
N PRO A 62 -1.48 -8.89 12.88
CA PRO A 62 -0.99 -9.30 14.20
C PRO A 62 -2.06 -9.89 15.11
N GLY A 63 -3.31 -9.41 15.01
CA GLY A 63 -4.42 -9.90 15.82
C GLY A 63 -5.01 -11.22 15.31
N HIS A 64 -4.94 -11.49 14.01
CA HIS A 64 -5.58 -12.65 13.38
C HIS A 64 -4.63 -13.83 13.13
N LEU A 65 -3.33 -13.59 12.95
CA LEU A 65 -2.38 -14.66 12.67
C LEU A 65 -2.32 -15.74 13.75
N PRO A 66 -2.39 -15.42 15.08
CA PRO A 66 -2.42 -16.45 16.09
C PRO A 66 -3.63 -17.38 15.98
N GLU A 67 -4.80 -16.86 15.64
CA GLU A 67 -6.01 -17.67 15.44
C GLU A 67 -5.86 -18.60 14.22
N LEU A 68 -5.31 -18.10 13.13
CA LEU A 68 -5.08 -18.89 11.93
C LEU A 68 -4.08 -20.01 12.19
N ALA A 69 -2.99 -19.71 12.90
CA ALA A 69 -2.00 -20.70 13.28
C ALA A 69 -2.61 -21.79 14.18
N ALA A 70 -3.46 -21.41 15.14
CA ALA A 70 -4.14 -22.35 16.02
C ALA A 70 -5.05 -23.33 15.25
N ARG A 71 -5.71 -22.88 14.18
CA ARG A 71 -6.55 -23.75 13.34
C ARG A 71 -5.81 -24.89 12.68
N ILE A 72 -4.50 -24.74 12.45
CA ILE A 72 -3.64 -25.79 11.89
C ILE A 72 -2.75 -26.44 12.97
N GLY A 73 -3.03 -26.18 14.24
CA GLY A 73 -2.27 -26.76 15.37
C GLY A 73 -0.87 -26.20 15.50
N ARG A 74 -0.65 -24.97 15.14
CA ARG A 74 0.66 -24.29 15.22
C ARG A 74 0.58 -23.02 16.03
N ASP A 75 1.73 -22.63 16.61
CA ASP A 75 1.89 -21.31 17.21
C ASP A 75 2.41 -20.33 16.16
N ALA A 76 1.80 -19.13 16.13
CA ALA A 76 2.27 -18.10 15.24
C ALA A 76 3.56 -17.47 15.80
N PRO A 77 4.58 -17.23 14.95
CA PRO A 77 5.71 -16.41 15.37
C PRO A 77 5.25 -14.99 15.66
N PRO A 78 5.98 -14.25 16.54
CA PRO A 78 5.65 -12.86 16.78
C PRO A 78 5.75 -12.06 15.46
N TRP A 79 4.80 -11.13 15.26
CA TRP A 79 4.86 -10.22 14.15
C TRP A 79 6.04 -9.28 14.32
N ALA A 80 6.97 -9.29 13.38
CA ALA A 80 8.13 -8.42 13.40
C ALA A 80 8.12 -7.47 12.20
N GLU A 81 8.26 -6.19 12.47
CA GLU A 81 8.57 -5.21 11.45
C GLU A 81 10.09 -5.08 11.36
N GLU A 82 10.67 -5.65 10.32
CA GLU A 82 12.13 -5.67 10.15
C GLU A 82 12.67 -4.49 9.32
N THR A 83 11.78 -3.62 8.85
CA THR A 83 12.18 -2.50 8.00
C THR A 83 12.76 -1.37 8.83
N PRO A 84 14.03 -0.97 8.59
CA PRO A 84 14.59 0.18 9.29
C PRO A 84 13.80 1.45 8.95
N PRO A 85 13.68 2.42 9.89
CA PRO A 85 12.96 3.65 9.62
C PRO A 85 13.63 4.42 8.47
N PRO A 86 12.85 4.98 7.53
CA PRO A 86 13.42 5.77 6.44
C PRO A 86 14.00 7.09 6.97
N PRO A 87 15.02 7.64 6.28
CA PRO A 87 15.61 8.92 6.67
C PRO A 87 14.60 10.07 6.73
N LEU A 88 13.60 10.04 5.83
CA LEU A 88 12.48 10.97 5.83
C LEU A 88 11.20 10.15 6.04
N PRO A 89 10.58 10.22 7.21
CA PRO A 89 9.36 9.46 7.48
C PRO A 89 8.19 9.98 6.65
N LEU A 90 7.24 9.11 6.35
CA LEU A 90 6.05 9.46 5.59
C LEU A 90 5.29 10.62 6.24
N SER A 91 5.24 10.68 7.57
CA SER A 91 4.60 11.76 8.33
C SER A 91 5.18 13.14 8.04
N ALA A 92 6.41 13.24 7.55
CA ALA A 92 7.04 14.51 7.21
C ALA A 92 6.54 15.12 5.89
N ILE A 93 5.96 14.31 5.01
CA ILE A 93 5.55 14.73 3.67
C ILE A 93 4.06 14.52 3.40
N TYR A 94 3.41 13.66 4.16
CA TYR A 94 2.05 13.21 3.87
C TYR A 94 1.03 14.13 4.55
N ASP A 95 0.30 14.86 3.75
CA ASP A 95 -0.76 15.76 4.19
C ASP A 95 -2.09 15.39 3.50
N SER A 96 -3.13 16.20 3.70
CA SER A 96 -4.44 15.93 3.12
C SER A 96 -4.43 15.96 1.59
N GLU A 97 -3.63 16.80 0.97
CA GLU A 97 -3.51 16.86 -0.50
C GLU A 97 -2.88 15.57 -1.04
N VAL A 98 -1.83 15.08 -0.40
CA VAL A 98 -1.19 13.81 -0.75
C VAL A 98 -2.17 12.66 -0.57
N GLU A 99 -2.91 12.62 0.56
CA GLU A 99 -3.93 11.61 0.82
C GLU A 99 -5.03 11.61 -0.23
N GLU A 100 -5.54 12.76 -0.61
CA GLU A 100 -6.56 12.86 -1.66
C GLU A 100 -6.06 12.33 -3.01
N THR A 101 -4.81 12.66 -3.34
CA THR A 101 -4.18 12.17 -4.57
C THR A 101 -4.05 10.65 -4.57
N VAL A 102 -3.50 10.08 -3.50
CA VAL A 102 -3.32 8.63 -3.36
C VAL A 102 -4.67 7.91 -3.33
N ARG A 103 -5.64 8.45 -2.59
CA ARG A 103 -6.99 7.89 -2.53
C ARG A 103 -7.66 7.88 -3.90
N GLY A 104 -7.47 8.93 -4.70
CA GLY A 104 -7.98 9.00 -6.07
C GLY A 104 -7.38 7.94 -6.97
N ILE A 105 -6.08 7.64 -6.83
CA ILE A 105 -5.38 6.61 -7.60
C ILE A 105 -5.85 5.20 -7.22
N TYR A 106 -5.97 4.93 -5.91
CA TYR A 106 -6.28 3.62 -5.36
C TYR A 106 -7.69 3.54 -4.78
N ARG A 107 -8.61 4.32 -5.31
CA ARG A 107 -9.99 4.42 -4.81
C ARG A 107 -10.66 3.07 -4.64
N ARG A 108 -10.48 2.16 -5.59
CA ARG A 108 -11.06 0.83 -5.54
C ARG A 108 -10.53 0.02 -4.36
N ASP A 109 -9.23 0.12 -4.08
CA ASP A 109 -8.61 -0.54 -2.93
C ASP A 109 -9.18 0.00 -1.61
N TYR A 110 -9.35 1.32 -1.49
CA TYR A 110 -9.94 1.93 -0.31
C TYR A 110 -11.36 1.43 -0.05
N ILE A 111 -12.16 1.32 -1.11
CA ILE A 111 -13.55 0.85 -1.01
C ILE A 111 -13.61 -0.65 -0.73
N MET A 112 -12.90 -1.46 -1.51
CA MET A 112 -13.01 -2.93 -1.44
C MET A 112 -12.30 -3.53 -0.24
N LEU A 113 -11.20 -2.93 0.20
CA LEU A 113 -10.39 -3.46 1.29
C LEU A 113 -10.60 -2.70 2.61
N GLY A 114 -11.46 -1.67 2.60
CA GLY A 114 -11.86 -0.95 3.79
C GLY A 114 -10.77 -0.08 4.40
N PHE A 115 -9.86 0.46 3.59
CA PHE A 115 -8.85 1.37 4.10
C PHE A 115 -9.46 2.70 4.54
N ALA A 116 -9.08 3.16 5.73
CA ALA A 116 -9.37 4.50 6.20
C ALA A 116 -8.37 5.51 5.64
N SER A 117 -8.70 6.81 5.74
CA SER A 117 -7.73 7.85 5.42
C SER A 117 -6.52 7.74 6.34
N TRP A 118 -5.33 7.93 5.77
CA TRP A 118 -4.10 7.90 6.54
C TRP A 118 -4.08 9.02 7.58
N ARG A 119 -3.64 8.71 8.77
CA ARG A 119 -3.47 9.66 9.88
C ARG A 119 -2.05 9.57 10.42
N ARG A 120 -1.57 10.74 10.79
CA ARG A 120 -0.26 10.86 11.46
C ARG A 120 -0.27 10.18 12.83
#